data_4130697196c0713f150a9fbf9b657e69
#
_entry.id   4130697196c0713f150a9fbf9b657e69
#
_cell.length_a   1.000
_cell.length_b   1.000
_cell.length_c   1.000
_cell.angle_alpha   90.00
_cell.angle_beta   90.00
_cell.angle_gamma   90.00
#
_symmetry.space_group_name_H-M   'P 1'
#
loop_
_entity.id
_entity.type
_entity.pdbx_description
1 polymer ?
#
loop_
_entity_poly.entity_id
_entity_poly.type
_entity_poly.pdbx_seq_one_letter_code
_entity_poly.pdbx_strand_id
1 'polypeptide(L)'
;IGWQGKWANTLRLWEAQPTTMFDLERFNRGDYAAAAEPEALARTLSRVLYPDDTTYQGKELRLKQEFFLTSAALQDILRRFKNRHSDLRALPKYAAIQMNDTHPAIAGPELIRLLMDENGMGFGDALEVAQQCLGYTNHTLLPEALERWATFTFGNVLPRHMQIVERIDAWH
;
A
#
# COMPACT_ATOMS: atom_id res chain seq x y z
N ILE A 1 21.56 -14.26 -8.41
CA ILE A 1 22.17 -12.95 -8.15
C ILE A 1 23.64 -13.07 -8.48
N GLY A 2 24.17 -12.05 -9.18
CA GLY A 2 25.54 -12.02 -9.66
C GLY A 2 25.78 -12.89 -10.90
N TRP A 3 26.96 -12.74 -11.51
CA TRP A 3 27.39 -13.54 -12.66
C TRP A 3 27.49 -15.02 -12.27
N GLN A 4 26.80 -15.90 -13.00
CA GLN A 4 26.68 -17.34 -12.72
C GLN A 4 26.16 -17.63 -11.29
N GLY A 5 25.38 -16.74 -10.72
CA GLY A 5 24.86 -16.82 -9.36
C GLY A 5 24.02 -18.07 -9.13
N LYS A 6 24.21 -18.69 -7.95
CA LYS A 6 23.46 -19.87 -7.50
C LYS A 6 22.12 -19.52 -6.87
N TRP A 7 21.82 -18.23 -6.70
CA TRP A 7 20.63 -17.73 -6.01
C TRP A 7 19.77 -16.89 -6.94
N ALA A 8 18.47 -17.04 -6.86
CA ALA A 8 17.49 -16.19 -7.52
C ALA A 8 16.52 -15.60 -6.49
N ASN A 9 16.39 -14.28 -6.49
CA ASN A 9 15.36 -13.60 -5.72
C ASN A 9 14.07 -13.53 -6.53
N THR A 10 12.94 -13.57 -5.85
CA THR A 10 11.64 -13.38 -6.47
C THR A 10 11.31 -11.89 -6.48
N LEU A 11 11.07 -11.33 -7.67
CA LEU A 11 10.41 -10.05 -7.84
C LEU A 11 8.91 -10.31 -8.01
N ARG A 12 8.08 -9.61 -7.21
CA ARG A 12 6.62 -9.69 -7.29
C ARG A 12 6.10 -8.42 -7.92
N LEU A 13 5.27 -8.61 -8.93
CA LEU A 13 4.54 -7.53 -9.59
C LEU A 13 3.06 -7.69 -9.29
N TRP A 14 2.39 -6.57 -9.04
CA TRP A 14 1.00 -6.54 -8.65
C TRP A 14 0.16 -5.88 -9.73
N GLU A 15 -0.97 -6.48 -10.04
CA GLU A 15 -1.97 -5.96 -10.96
C GLU A 15 -3.30 -5.85 -10.23
N ALA A 16 -3.96 -4.70 -10.38
CA ALA A 16 -5.28 -4.50 -9.82
C ALA A 16 -6.34 -5.16 -10.70
N GLN A 17 -7.27 -5.85 -10.06
CA GLN A 17 -8.42 -6.46 -10.72
C GLN A 17 -9.71 -5.92 -10.12
N PRO A 18 -10.81 -5.86 -10.89
CA PRO A 18 -12.09 -5.41 -10.36
C PRO A 18 -12.58 -6.35 -9.24
N THR A 19 -13.15 -5.76 -8.20
CA THR A 19 -13.75 -6.50 -7.09
C THR A 19 -15.17 -6.97 -7.39
N THR A 20 -15.79 -6.41 -8.43
CA THR A 20 -17.13 -6.74 -8.91
C THR A 20 -17.05 -7.48 -10.23
N MET A 21 -17.92 -8.45 -10.43
CA MET A 21 -18.05 -9.11 -11.73
C MET A 21 -18.60 -8.13 -12.77
N PHE A 22 -18.29 -8.41 -14.05
CA PHE A 22 -18.84 -7.68 -15.17
C PHE A 22 -20.39 -7.65 -15.11
N ASP A 23 -20.97 -6.47 -15.22
CA ASP A 23 -22.42 -6.27 -15.14
C ASP A 23 -23.08 -6.56 -16.49
N LEU A 24 -23.40 -7.82 -16.72
CA LEU A 24 -24.03 -8.29 -17.95
C LEU A 24 -25.44 -7.66 -18.15
N GLU A 25 -26.15 -7.34 -17.08
CA GLU A 25 -27.47 -6.74 -17.15
C GLU A 25 -27.40 -5.30 -17.68
N ARG A 26 -26.47 -4.49 -17.18
CA ARG A 26 -26.20 -3.17 -17.72
C ARG A 26 -25.74 -3.22 -19.16
N PHE A 27 -24.85 -4.14 -19.47
CA PHE A 27 -24.37 -4.33 -20.84
C PHE A 27 -25.52 -4.61 -21.81
N ASN A 28 -26.41 -5.55 -21.47
CA ASN A 28 -27.56 -5.93 -22.30
C ASN A 28 -28.60 -4.80 -22.47
N ARG A 29 -28.63 -3.85 -21.54
CA ARG A 29 -29.45 -2.64 -21.65
C ARG A 29 -28.81 -1.53 -22.52
N GLY A 30 -27.60 -1.76 -23.04
CA GLY A 30 -26.88 -0.78 -23.86
C GLY A 30 -26.01 0.19 -23.07
N ASP A 31 -25.92 0.04 -21.75
CA ASP A 31 -25.05 0.87 -20.88
C ASP A 31 -23.64 0.26 -20.81
N TYR A 32 -22.96 0.23 -21.95
CA TYR A 32 -21.66 -0.42 -22.10
C TYR A 32 -20.57 0.25 -21.27
N ALA A 33 -20.60 1.57 -21.12
CA ALA A 33 -19.62 2.33 -20.37
C ALA A 33 -19.68 1.97 -18.88
N ALA A 34 -20.86 2.00 -18.26
CA ALA A 34 -21.03 1.64 -16.85
C ALA A 34 -20.78 0.14 -16.59
N ALA A 35 -21.08 -0.73 -17.57
CA ALA A 35 -20.75 -2.15 -17.46
C ALA A 35 -19.22 -2.42 -17.43
N ALA A 36 -18.43 -1.60 -18.13
CA ALA A 36 -16.97 -1.72 -18.22
C ALA A 36 -16.20 -0.90 -17.14
N GLU A 37 -16.88 0.02 -16.45
CA GLU A 37 -16.26 0.96 -15.52
C GLU A 37 -15.40 0.27 -14.42
N PRO A 38 -15.86 -0.80 -13.72
CA PRO A 38 -15.07 -1.43 -12.68
C PRO A 38 -13.73 -1.98 -13.19
N GLU A 39 -13.72 -2.53 -14.41
CA GLU A 39 -12.50 -3.03 -15.03
C GLU A 39 -11.57 -1.87 -15.45
N ALA A 40 -12.11 -0.80 -16.00
CA ALA A 40 -11.35 0.39 -16.37
C ALA A 40 -10.69 1.05 -15.15
N LEU A 41 -11.42 1.17 -14.04
CA LEU A 41 -10.91 1.71 -12.79
C LEU A 41 -9.78 0.82 -12.21
N ALA A 42 -9.98 -0.50 -12.16
CA ALA A 42 -8.96 -1.42 -11.68
C ALA A 42 -7.68 -1.33 -12.53
N ARG A 43 -7.81 -1.37 -13.86
CA ARG A 43 -6.67 -1.22 -14.77
C ARG A 43 -5.93 0.10 -14.60
N THR A 44 -6.63 1.19 -14.32
CA THR A 44 -6.02 2.50 -14.11
C THR A 44 -5.04 2.50 -12.94
N LEU A 45 -5.30 1.72 -11.88
CA LEU A 45 -4.42 1.63 -10.70
C LEU A 45 -3.03 1.06 -11.00
N SER A 46 -2.91 0.14 -11.95
CA SER A 46 -1.63 -0.54 -12.19
C SER A 46 -1.04 -0.31 -13.59
N ARG A 47 -1.74 0.40 -14.48
CA ARG A 47 -1.37 0.53 -15.89
C ARG A 47 -0.20 1.48 -16.13
N VAL A 48 -0.22 2.65 -15.50
CA VAL A 48 0.81 3.69 -15.64
C VAL A 48 1.13 4.24 -14.26
N LEU A 49 2.38 4.06 -13.81
CA LEU A 49 2.85 4.63 -12.56
C LEU A 49 3.24 6.10 -12.73
N TYR A 50 3.19 6.85 -11.62
CA TYR A 50 3.48 8.27 -11.59
C TYR A 50 2.63 9.09 -12.57
N PRO A 51 1.29 9.07 -12.45
CA PRO A 51 0.45 9.95 -13.22
C PRO A 51 0.78 11.41 -12.92
N ASP A 52 0.45 12.29 -13.84
CA ASP A 52 0.52 13.73 -13.60
C ASP A 52 -0.32 14.10 -12.37
N ASP A 53 0.28 14.76 -11.39
CA ASP A 53 -0.32 15.15 -10.12
C ASP A 53 -0.63 16.66 -10.03
N THR A 54 -0.68 17.36 -11.15
CA THR A 54 -1.12 18.76 -11.22
C THR A 54 -2.61 18.90 -10.92
N THR A 55 -3.40 17.87 -11.19
CA THR A 55 -4.84 17.82 -10.91
C THR A 55 -5.16 17.06 -9.63
N TYR A 56 -6.34 17.32 -9.06
CA TYR A 56 -6.84 16.57 -7.90
C TYR A 56 -6.96 15.07 -8.20
N GLN A 57 -7.49 14.73 -9.38
CA GLN A 57 -7.66 13.33 -9.81
C GLN A 57 -6.32 12.61 -9.97
N GLY A 58 -5.32 13.30 -10.50
CA GLY A 58 -3.95 12.76 -10.60
C GLY A 58 -3.32 12.50 -9.25
N LYS A 59 -3.47 13.44 -8.31
CA LYS A 59 -3.03 13.25 -6.91
C LYS A 59 -3.73 12.07 -6.25
N GLU A 60 -5.05 12.00 -6.36
CA GLU A 60 -5.83 10.91 -5.79
C GLU A 60 -5.42 9.54 -6.36
N LEU A 61 -5.23 9.45 -7.68
CA LEU A 61 -4.77 8.24 -8.34
C LEU A 61 -3.39 7.82 -7.84
N ARG A 62 -2.45 8.77 -7.73
CA ARG A 62 -1.11 8.51 -7.22
C ARG A 62 -1.14 7.95 -5.80
N LEU A 63 -1.92 8.55 -4.90
CA LEU A 63 -2.09 8.03 -3.53
C LEU A 63 -2.68 6.63 -3.51
N LYS A 64 -3.67 6.36 -4.36
CA LYS A 64 -4.26 5.02 -4.52
C LYS A 64 -3.24 4.00 -5.02
N GLN A 65 -2.36 4.37 -5.95
CA GLN A 65 -1.30 3.50 -6.46
C GLN A 65 -0.26 3.18 -5.39
N GLU A 66 0.19 4.16 -4.64
CA GLU A 66 1.14 3.99 -3.53
C GLU A 66 0.56 3.05 -2.47
N PHE A 67 -0.70 3.26 -2.09
CA PHE A 67 -1.39 2.37 -1.16
C PHE A 67 -1.52 0.94 -1.73
N PHE A 68 -2.00 0.80 -2.96
CA PHE A 68 -2.23 -0.50 -3.59
C PHE A 68 -0.96 -1.35 -3.62
N LEU A 69 0.14 -0.80 -4.12
CA LEU A 69 1.41 -1.52 -4.25
C LEU A 69 2.01 -1.85 -2.89
N THR A 70 1.96 -0.91 -1.95
CA THR A 70 2.49 -1.09 -0.60
C THR A 70 1.68 -2.12 0.18
N SER A 71 0.36 -2.01 0.14
CA SER A 71 -0.53 -2.95 0.83
C SER A 71 -0.39 -4.38 0.29
N ALA A 72 -0.36 -4.54 -1.04
CA ALA A 72 -0.15 -5.84 -1.66
C ALA A 72 1.19 -6.48 -1.24
N ALA A 73 2.26 -5.69 -1.19
CA ALA A 73 3.57 -6.16 -0.76
C ALA A 73 3.57 -6.58 0.73
N LEU A 74 2.99 -5.75 1.61
CA LEU A 74 2.91 -6.06 3.04
C LEU A 74 2.06 -7.28 3.33
N GLN A 75 0.91 -7.41 2.66
CA GLN A 75 0.05 -8.58 2.79
C GLN A 75 0.76 -9.88 2.34
N ASP A 76 1.55 -9.83 1.25
CA ASP A 76 2.35 -10.98 0.83
C ASP A 76 3.43 -11.33 1.86
N ILE A 77 4.10 -10.34 2.44
CA ILE A 77 5.10 -10.55 3.51
C ILE A 77 4.43 -11.23 4.70
N LEU A 78 3.30 -10.70 5.19
CA LEU A 78 2.57 -11.26 6.32
C LEU A 78 2.04 -12.67 6.03
N ARG A 79 1.49 -12.91 4.84
CA ARG A 79 1.03 -14.22 4.40
C ARG A 79 2.16 -15.25 4.42
N ARG A 80 3.32 -14.92 3.88
CA ARG A 80 4.50 -15.81 3.88
C ARG A 80 5.04 -16.04 5.27
N PHE A 81 5.04 -15.01 6.12
CA PHE A 81 5.44 -15.13 7.52
C PHE A 81 4.50 -16.10 8.26
N LYS A 82 3.19 -15.89 8.16
CA LYS A 82 2.17 -16.72 8.84
C LYS A 82 2.18 -18.19 8.43
N ASN A 83 2.69 -18.52 7.26
CA ASN A 83 2.86 -19.92 6.84
C ASN A 83 3.91 -20.68 7.68
N ARG A 84 4.77 -19.97 8.42
CA ARG A 84 5.87 -20.57 9.19
C ARG A 84 5.87 -20.18 10.67
N HIS A 85 5.18 -19.11 11.01
CA HIS A 85 5.19 -18.50 12.34
C HIS A 85 3.78 -18.06 12.74
N SER A 86 3.41 -18.32 13.99
CA SER A 86 2.08 -17.95 14.51
C SER A 86 2.06 -16.61 15.25
N ASP A 87 3.20 -16.21 15.84
CA ASP A 87 3.29 -14.98 16.61
C ASP A 87 3.82 -13.82 15.75
N LEU A 88 2.95 -12.88 15.42
CA LEU A 88 3.31 -11.70 14.62
C LEU A 88 4.26 -10.72 15.33
N ARG A 89 4.41 -10.79 16.65
CA ARG A 89 5.44 -10.02 17.37
C ARG A 89 6.85 -10.43 16.99
N ALA A 90 7.01 -11.63 16.45
CA ALA A 90 8.30 -12.11 15.97
C ALA A 90 8.65 -11.63 14.54
N LEU A 91 7.74 -10.94 13.85
CA LEU A 91 7.95 -10.46 12.47
C LEU A 91 9.28 -9.72 12.27
N PRO A 92 9.75 -8.83 13.17
CA PRO A 92 11.00 -8.10 13.00
C PRO A 92 12.25 -8.98 12.91
N LYS A 93 12.19 -10.20 13.43
CA LYS A 93 13.32 -11.15 13.33
C LYS A 93 13.47 -11.77 11.93
N TYR A 94 12.44 -11.65 11.09
CA TYR A 94 12.35 -12.32 9.78
C TYR A 94 12.10 -11.39 8.61
N ALA A 95 11.68 -10.15 8.88
CA ALA A 95 11.38 -9.17 7.86
C ALA A 95 11.99 -7.81 8.20
N ALA A 96 12.89 -7.35 7.35
CA ALA A 96 13.39 -5.98 7.31
C ALA A 96 12.87 -5.34 6.01
N ILE A 97 12.12 -4.26 6.13
CA ILE A 97 11.42 -3.60 5.05
C ILE A 97 12.02 -2.22 4.86
N GLN A 98 12.66 -1.99 3.73
CA GLN A 98 13.26 -0.71 3.40
C GLN A 98 12.30 0.11 2.53
N MET A 99 11.92 1.27 3.03
CA MET A 99 11.16 2.27 2.29
C MET A 99 12.14 3.22 1.59
N ASN A 100 12.11 3.25 0.26
CA ASN A 100 12.91 4.19 -0.53
C ASN A 100 12.05 5.40 -0.88
N ASP A 101 12.44 6.56 -0.40
CA ASP A 101 11.72 7.83 -0.50
C ASP A 101 10.33 7.81 0.18
N THR A 102 9.53 8.84 -0.06
CA THR A 102 8.23 9.02 0.59
C THR A 102 7.12 8.18 -0.04
N HIS A 103 7.30 7.68 -1.26
CA HIS A 103 6.28 6.93 -2.00
C HIS A 103 5.71 5.73 -1.23
N PRO A 104 6.53 4.87 -0.59
CA PRO A 104 6.03 3.78 0.23
C PRO A 104 5.82 4.14 1.70
N ALA A 105 5.87 5.41 2.10
CA ALA A 105 5.74 5.83 3.51
C ALA A 105 4.42 5.36 4.16
N ILE A 106 3.38 5.14 3.34
CA ILE A 106 2.11 4.54 3.77
C ILE A 106 2.29 3.14 4.38
N ALA A 107 3.46 2.50 4.21
CA ALA A 107 3.77 1.20 4.82
C ALA A 107 3.70 1.23 6.35
N GLY A 108 4.02 2.37 6.98
CA GLY A 108 3.88 2.54 8.43
C GLY A 108 2.44 2.30 8.90
N PRO A 109 1.52 3.17 8.56
CA PRO A 109 0.12 3.02 8.96
C PRO A 109 -0.56 1.78 8.36
N GLU A 110 -0.16 1.31 7.17
CA GLU A 110 -0.74 0.10 6.59
C GLU A 110 -0.30 -1.17 7.34
N LEU A 111 0.97 -1.30 7.71
CA LEU A 111 1.41 -2.44 8.52
C LEU A 111 0.68 -2.46 9.88
N ILE A 112 0.56 -1.30 10.53
CA ILE A 112 -0.20 -1.17 11.78
C ILE A 112 -1.67 -1.58 11.58
N ARG A 113 -2.32 -1.11 10.49
CA ARG A 113 -3.69 -1.49 10.16
C ARG A 113 -3.84 -3.00 10.00
N LEU A 114 -2.97 -3.63 9.21
CA LEU A 114 -2.99 -5.07 8.97
C LEU A 114 -2.81 -5.87 10.27
N LEU A 115 -1.91 -5.43 11.14
CA LEU A 115 -1.67 -6.08 12.44
C LEU A 115 -2.87 -5.91 13.37
N MET A 116 -3.46 -4.72 13.42
CA MET A 116 -4.60 -4.43 14.31
C MET A 116 -5.91 -5.00 13.78
N ASP A 117 -6.31 -4.55 12.58
CA ASP A 117 -7.67 -4.74 12.09
C ASP A 117 -7.89 -6.15 11.55
N GLU A 118 -6.84 -6.77 10.99
CA GLU A 118 -6.94 -8.10 10.39
C GLU A 118 -6.38 -9.22 11.29
N ASN A 119 -5.52 -8.86 12.25
CA ASN A 119 -4.88 -9.86 13.12
C ASN A 119 -5.13 -9.61 14.62
N GLY A 120 -5.90 -8.62 15.00
CA GLY A 120 -6.36 -8.40 16.39
C GLY A 120 -5.26 -7.93 17.35
N MET A 121 -4.13 -7.41 16.85
CA MET A 121 -3.04 -6.91 17.69
C MET A 121 -3.41 -5.57 18.31
N GLY A 122 -2.99 -5.32 19.55
CA GLY A 122 -3.13 -3.99 20.17
C GLY A 122 -2.26 -2.94 19.45
N PHE A 123 -2.70 -1.67 19.49
CA PHE A 123 -1.97 -0.58 18.80
C PHE A 123 -0.51 -0.46 19.24
N GLY A 124 -0.22 -0.52 20.54
CA GLY A 124 1.15 -0.41 21.05
C GLY A 124 2.07 -1.49 20.49
N ASP A 125 1.62 -2.75 20.52
CA ASP A 125 2.35 -3.88 19.95
C ASP A 125 2.52 -3.74 18.43
N ALA A 126 1.47 -3.32 17.72
CA ALA A 126 1.51 -3.13 16.27
C ALA A 126 2.49 -2.01 15.86
N LEU A 127 2.51 -0.91 16.62
CA LEU A 127 3.45 0.19 16.43
C LEU A 127 4.88 -0.27 16.66
N GLU A 128 5.14 -1.00 17.75
CA GLU A 128 6.47 -1.54 18.06
C GLU A 128 6.97 -2.48 16.96
N VAL A 129 6.13 -3.39 16.49
CA VAL A 129 6.46 -4.29 15.37
C VAL A 129 6.78 -3.48 14.11
N ALA A 130 5.97 -2.47 13.78
CA ALA A 130 6.19 -1.62 12.61
C ALA A 130 7.52 -0.85 12.71
N GLN A 131 7.82 -0.25 13.86
CA GLN A 131 9.08 0.46 14.12
C GLN A 131 10.31 -0.43 13.96
N GLN A 132 10.21 -1.69 14.36
CA GLN A 132 11.32 -2.64 14.25
C GLN A 132 11.46 -3.24 12.85
N CYS A 133 10.40 -3.26 12.03
CA CYS A 133 10.42 -3.82 10.68
C CYS A 133 10.84 -2.80 9.61
N LEU A 134 10.50 -1.51 9.80
CA LEU A 134 10.56 -0.49 8.76
C LEU A 134 11.81 0.36 8.89
N GLY A 135 12.56 0.47 7.80
CA GLY A 135 13.63 1.44 7.61
C GLY A 135 13.26 2.43 6.51
N TYR A 136 13.84 3.63 6.53
CA TYR A 136 13.58 4.69 5.56
C TYR A 136 14.89 5.25 4.99
N THR A 137 14.92 5.46 3.68
CA THR A 137 16.01 6.16 3.00
C THR A 137 15.45 7.27 2.13
N ASN A 138 15.94 8.49 2.35
CA ASN A 138 15.70 9.61 1.44
C ASN A 138 16.85 9.68 0.41
N HIS A 139 16.51 9.77 -0.88
CA HIS A 139 17.47 9.82 -1.98
C HIS A 139 17.64 11.22 -2.58
N THR A 140 16.91 12.23 -2.11
CA THR A 140 16.93 13.56 -2.68
C THR A 140 17.04 14.65 -1.62
N LEU A 141 17.73 15.73 -1.98
CA LEU A 141 17.80 16.96 -1.17
C LEU A 141 16.75 18.00 -1.57
N LEU A 142 16.05 17.79 -2.69
CA LEU A 142 15.07 18.73 -3.21
C LEU A 142 13.76 18.63 -2.44
N PRO A 143 13.27 19.70 -1.81
CA PRO A 143 12.05 19.69 -1.01
C PRO A 143 10.81 19.28 -1.80
N GLU A 144 10.74 19.56 -3.10
CA GLU A 144 9.64 19.18 -3.99
C GLU A 144 9.53 17.68 -4.20
N ALA A 145 10.59 16.93 -3.97
CA ALA A 145 10.55 15.47 -4.05
C ALA A 145 10.01 14.82 -2.76
N LEU A 146 9.83 15.58 -1.69
CA LEU A 146 9.17 15.16 -0.46
C LEU A 146 7.67 15.36 -0.62
N GLU A 147 6.93 14.28 -0.73
CA GLU A 147 5.48 14.34 -0.91
C GLU A 147 4.78 14.96 0.29
N ARG A 148 3.80 15.78 -0.03
CA ARG A 148 2.89 16.40 0.95
C ARG A 148 1.47 16.18 0.50
N TRP A 149 0.72 15.46 1.30
CA TRP A 149 -0.68 15.20 1.07
C TRP A 149 -1.56 16.13 1.89
N ALA A 150 -2.51 16.79 1.23
CA ALA A 150 -3.54 17.52 1.96
C ALA A 150 -4.33 16.54 2.83
N THR A 151 -4.55 16.87 4.09
CA THR A 151 -5.29 16.02 5.05
C THR A 151 -6.67 15.63 4.54
N PHE A 152 -7.35 16.55 3.84
CA PHE A 152 -8.63 16.28 3.18
C PHE A 152 -8.52 15.17 2.14
N THR A 153 -7.52 15.23 1.24
CA THR A 153 -7.33 14.21 0.19
C THR A 153 -6.97 12.86 0.82
N PHE A 154 -6.03 12.88 1.75
CA PHE A 154 -5.58 11.67 2.43
C PHE A 154 -6.72 11.01 3.24
N GLY A 155 -7.45 11.81 4.02
CA GLY A 155 -8.58 11.33 4.82
C GLY A 155 -9.75 10.80 4.01
N ASN A 156 -10.01 11.38 2.82
CA ASN A 156 -11.05 10.87 1.92
C ASN A 156 -10.68 9.55 1.26
N VAL A 157 -9.43 9.40 0.82
CA VAL A 157 -8.97 8.19 0.12
C VAL A 157 -8.67 7.06 1.10
N LEU A 158 -8.04 7.37 2.23
CA LEU A 158 -7.52 6.43 3.20
C LEU A 158 -7.94 6.80 4.65
N PRO A 159 -9.25 6.83 4.95
CA PRO A 159 -9.75 7.32 6.24
C PRO A 159 -9.21 6.52 7.43
N ARG A 160 -9.06 5.21 7.30
CA ARG A 160 -8.51 4.37 8.38
C ARG A 160 -7.03 4.65 8.62
N HIS A 161 -6.26 4.89 7.57
CA HIS A 161 -4.86 5.25 7.69
C HIS A 161 -4.70 6.63 8.33
N MET A 162 -5.58 7.58 8.01
CA MET A 162 -5.59 8.90 8.66
C MET A 162 -5.76 8.77 10.18
N GLN A 163 -6.72 7.98 10.64
CA GLN A 163 -6.92 7.71 12.07
C GLN A 163 -5.66 7.09 12.73
N ILE A 164 -4.96 6.21 12.01
CA ILE A 164 -3.74 5.59 12.52
C ILE A 164 -2.61 6.60 12.59
N VAL A 165 -2.45 7.45 11.56
CA VAL A 165 -1.44 8.54 11.54
C VAL A 165 -1.68 9.51 12.68
N GLU A 166 -2.92 9.97 12.90
CA GLU A 166 -3.29 10.83 14.04
C GLU A 166 -2.97 10.17 15.39
N ARG A 167 -3.17 8.86 15.48
CA ARG A 167 -2.84 8.10 16.69
C ARG A 167 -1.34 7.94 16.91
N ILE A 168 -0.56 7.80 15.85
CA ILE A 168 0.90 7.79 15.91
C ILE A 168 1.41 9.17 16.37
N ASP A 169 0.89 10.25 15.80
CA ASP A 169 1.24 11.62 16.16
C ASP A 169 0.94 11.92 17.64
N ALA A 170 -0.20 11.49 18.12
CA ALA A 170 -0.58 11.64 19.53
C ALA A 170 0.23 10.76 20.50
N TRP A 171 0.92 9.72 20.01
CA TRP A 171 1.77 8.85 20.82
C TRP A 171 3.16 9.45 21.07
N HIS A 172 3.63 10.30 20.15
CA HIS A 172 4.93 11.00 20.22
C HIS A 172 4.83 12.30 21.02
#